data_bafee8d685b3271834794ceddb949997
#
_entry.id   bafee8d685b3271834794ceddb949997
#
_cell.length_a   1.000
_cell.length_b   1.000
_cell.length_c   1.000
_cell.angle_alpha   90.00
_cell.angle_beta   90.00
_cell.angle_gamma   90.00
#
_symmetry.space_group_name_H-M   'P 1'
#
loop_
_entity.id
_entity.type
_entity.pdbx_description
1 polymer ?
#
loop_
_entity_poly.entity_id
_entity_poly.type
_entity_poly.pdbx_seq_one_letter_code
_entity_poly.pdbx_strand_id
1 'polypeptide(L)'
;MGAKSQVKRRERSEPSLVLPSSFESDLSGFLSWVQLEKGLARNTVDSYEADLIQCANCLFSQGVSNWREVRIEHLSQWLASLTEDAYAVASLSRKLSAVRMLAKYMVGEGVLKEDFTQL
;
A
#
# COMPACT_ATOMS: atom_id res chain seq x y z
N MET A 1 23.33 -19.44 0.37
CA MET A 1 22.95 -19.21 0.27
C MET A 1 22.13 -18.94 -0.03
N GLY A 2 22.02 -18.90 -0.10
CA GLY A 2 21.41 -18.56 -0.60
C GLY A 2 20.56 -18.23 -0.08
N ALA A 3 20.66 -18.33 0.69
CA ALA A 3 19.84 -18.07 1.21
C ALA A 3 19.49 -17.04 1.16
N LYS A 4 19.98 -16.76 0.98
CA LYS A 4 19.62 -15.76 0.87
C LYS A 4 18.52 -15.51 0.60
N SER A 5 18.17 -16.10 0.26
CA SER A 5 17.04 -15.85 -0.18
C SER A 5 16.06 -15.87 0.83
N GLN A 6 15.96 -16.67 1.55
CA GLN A 6 14.97 -16.68 2.37
C GLN A 6 15.03 -15.72 3.32
N VAL A 7 16.01 -15.54 3.60
CA VAL A 7 16.17 -14.65 4.51
C VAL A 7 15.58 -13.43 4.17
N LYS A 8 15.85 -13.01 3.14
CA LYS A 8 15.42 -11.81 2.83
C LYS A 8 14.04 -11.69 2.84
N ARG A 9 13.32 -12.62 2.76
CA ARG A 9 12.02 -12.41 2.74
C ARG A 9 11.54 -11.94 3.98
N ARG A 10 12.10 -12.23 5.01
CA ARG A 10 11.65 -11.80 6.16
C ARG A 10 12.09 -10.54 6.46
N GLU A 11 13.21 -10.22 6.13
CA GLU A 11 13.65 -9.02 6.47
C GLU A 11 13.04 -8.02 5.73
N ARG A 12 12.38 -8.39 4.72
CA ARG A 12 11.80 -7.37 4.00
C ARG A 12 10.77 -6.74 4.84
N SER A 13 10.27 -7.38 5.81
CA SER A 13 9.25 -6.72 6.54
C SER A 13 9.77 -5.64 7.43
N GLU A 14 11.00 -5.73 7.88
CA GLU A 14 11.47 -4.70 8.70
C GLU A 14 11.59 -3.40 8.05
N PRO A 15 12.20 -3.28 6.91
CA PRO A 15 12.29 -1.99 6.27
C PRO A 15 10.91 -1.49 5.91
N SER A 16 10.00 -2.37 5.60
CA SER A 16 8.72 -1.91 5.16
C SER A 16 7.87 -1.38 6.27
N LEU A 17 8.32 -1.45 7.52
CA LEU A 17 7.59 -0.83 8.59
C LEU A 17 7.83 0.65 8.68
N VAL A 18 8.85 1.16 7.99
CA VAL A 18 9.15 2.57 8.01
C VAL A 18 8.42 3.24 6.87
N LEU A 19 7.54 4.16 7.19
CA LEU A 19 6.75 4.87 6.20
C LEU A 19 7.34 6.25 5.96
N PRO A 20 7.62 6.62 4.71
CA PRO A 20 8.07 7.98 4.45
C PRO A 20 7.02 8.97 4.91
N SER A 21 7.46 10.03 5.58
CA SER A 21 6.54 10.93 6.24
C SER A 21 5.57 11.62 5.29
N SER A 22 5.95 11.78 4.03
CA SER A 22 5.09 12.42 3.05
C SER A 22 3.85 11.58 2.70
N PHE A 23 3.85 10.29 3.06
CA PHE A 23 2.69 9.43 2.85
C PHE A 23 1.86 9.29 4.12
N GLU A 24 2.42 9.65 5.25
CA GLU A 24 1.85 9.28 6.53
C GLU A 24 0.52 9.94 6.87
N SER A 25 0.40 11.21 6.59
CA SER A 25 -0.79 11.95 6.98
C SER A 25 -2.05 11.38 6.32
N ASP A 26 -1.99 11.14 5.01
CA ASP A 26 -3.13 10.62 4.29
C ASP A 26 -3.45 9.19 4.70
N LEU A 27 -2.42 8.41 4.96
CA LEU A 27 -2.62 7.03 5.41
C LEU A 27 -3.31 7.01 6.77
N SER A 28 -2.86 7.85 7.68
CA SER A 28 -3.43 7.89 9.01
C SER A 28 -4.91 8.27 8.96
N GLY A 29 -5.25 9.27 8.16
CA GLY A 29 -6.65 9.67 7.98
C GLY A 29 -7.48 8.56 7.40
N PHE A 30 -6.92 7.85 6.42
CA PHE A 30 -7.62 6.73 5.80
C PHE A 30 -7.92 5.61 6.82
N LEU A 31 -6.92 5.26 7.62
CA LEU A 31 -7.10 4.17 8.59
C LEU A 31 -8.15 4.51 9.63
N SER A 32 -8.19 5.75 10.07
CA SER A 32 -9.25 6.19 10.97
C SER A 32 -10.61 6.10 10.30
N TRP A 33 -10.68 6.50 9.05
CA TRP A 33 -11.94 6.50 8.31
C TRP A 33 -12.47 5.08 8.13
N VAL A 34 -11.63 4.12 7.74
CA VAL A 34 -12.12 2.76 7.55
C VAL A 34 -12.53 2.12 8.86
N GLN A 35 -11.89 2.48 9.94
CA GLN A 35 -12.24 1.92 11.24
C GLN A 35 -13.52 2.53 11.77
N LEU A 36 -13.65 3.85 11.70
CA LEU A 36 -14.77 4.54 12.31
C LEU A 36 -15.99 4.64 11.42
N GLU A 37 -15.77 4.92 10.14
CA GLU A 37 -16.92 5.11 9.24
C GLU A 37 -17.33 3.82 8.54
N LYS A 38 -16.37 3.00 8.17
CA LYS A 38 -16.69 1.76 7.48
C LYS A 38 -16.82 0.58 8.43
N GLY A 39 -16.41 0.74 9.68
CA GLY A 39 -16.58 -0.30 10.68
C GLY A 39 -15.76 -1.55 10.45
N LEU A 40 -14.64 -1.43 9.76
CA LEU A 40 -13.81 -2.59 9.52
C LEU A 40 -13.21 -3.11 10.82
N ALA A 41 -13.06 -4.44 10.90
CA ALA A 41 -12.49 -5.07 12.08
C ALA A 41 -11.03 -4.67 12.24
N ARG A 42 -10.56 -4.67 13.48
CA ARG A 42 -9.21 -4.25 13.78
C ARG A 42 -8.16 -5.03 13.00
N ASN A 43 -8.33 -6.34 12.88
CA ASN A 43 -7.35 -7.14 12.14
C ASN A 43 -7.30 -6.73 10.67
N THR A 44 -8.43 -6.37 10.09
CA THR A 44 -8.46 -5.93 8.70
C THR A 44 -7.77 -4.57 8.56
N VAL A 45 -8.01 -3.67 9.51
CA VAL A 45 -7.35 -2.36 9.50
C VAL A 45 -5.85 -2.52 9.61
N ASP A 46 -5.39 -3.39 10.50
CA ASP A 46 -3.96 -3.64 10.67
C ASP A 46 -3.34 -4.22 9.40
N SER A 47 -4.06 -5.12 8.74
CA SER A 47 -3.56 -5.71 7.48
C SER A 47 -3.50 -4.66 6.39
N TYR A 48 -4.49 -3.79 6.30
CA TYR A 48 -4.49 -2.72 5.32
C TYR A 48 -3.34 -1.76 5.58
N GLU A 49 -3.09 -1.45 6.85
CA GLU A 49 -1.97 -0.57 7.19
C GLU A 49 -0.66 -1.16 6.70
N ALA A 50 -0.42 -2.44 7.00
CA ALA A 50 0.82 -3.09 6.57
C ALA A 50 0.93 -3.11 5.05
N ASP A 51 -0.18 -3.41 4.36
CA ASP A 51 -0.20 -3.44 2.91
C ASP A 51 0.13 -2.08 2.31
N LEU A 52 -0.41 -1.01 2.89
CA LEU A 52 -0.22 0.32 2.33
C LEU A 52 1.16 0.88 2.67
N ILE A 53 1.73 0.50 3.79
CA ILE A 53 3.12 0.85 4.09
C ILE A 53 4.04 0.18 3.09
N GLN A 54 3.77 -1.09 2.77
CA GLN A 54 4.55 -1.80 1.78
C GLN A 54 4.44 -1.11 0.42
N CYS A 55 3.23 -0.73 0.04
CA CYS A 55 2.98 -0.03 -1.21
C CYS A 55 3.74 1.29 -1.25
N ALA A 56 3.64 2.09 -0.19
CA ALA A 56 4.29 3.39 -0.13
C ALA A 56 5.80 3.26 -0.26
N ASN A 57 6.38 2.25 0.37
CA ASN A 57 7.82 2.04 0.26
C ASN A 57 8.24 1.67 -1.16
N CYS A 58 7.43 0.86 -1.84
CA CYS A 58 7.70 0.54 -3.24
C CYS A 58 7.58 1.77 -4.11
N LEU A 59 6.56 2.60 -3.88
CA LEU A 59 6.37 3.82 -4.63
C LEU A 59 7.55 4.78 -4.41
N PHE A 60 7.97 4.89 -3.17
CA PHE A 60 9.08 5.77 -2.84
C PHE A 60 10.35 5.32 -3.57
N SER A 61 10.56 4.01 -3.68
CA SER A 61 11.71 3.48 -4.39
C SER A 61 11.64 3.75 -5.89
N GLN A 62 10.45 4.03 -6.42
CA GLN A 62 10.26 4.39 -7.80
C GLN A 62 10.33 5.90 -8.03
N GLY A 63 10.64 6.66 -6.98
CA GLY A 63 10.75 8.11 -7.09
C GLY A 63 9.46 8.85 -6.79
N VAL A 64 8.44 8.16 -6.32
CA VAL A 64 7.16 8.79 -5.95
C VAL A 64 7.28 9.32 -4.54
N SER A 65 7.00 10.58 -4.32
CA SER A 65 7.18 11.21 -3.01
C SER A 65 5.91 11.28 -2.18
N ASN A 66 4.75 11.18 -2.79
CA ASN A 66 3.50 11.22 -2.04
C ASN A 66 2.40 10.61 -2.89
N TRP A 67 1.24 10.38 -2.28
CA TRP A 67 0.14 9.70 -2.97
C TRP A 67 -0.37 10.46 -4.19
N ARG A 68 -0.20 11.79 -4.23
CA ARG A 68 -0.70 12.57 -5.36
C ARG A 68 0.09 12.31 -6.64
N GLU A 69 1.30 11.80 -6.51
CA GLU A 69 2.15 11.53 -7.66
C GLU A 69 2.01 10.12 -8.21
N VAL A 70 1.19 9.29 -7.58
CA VAL A 70 1.07 7.89 -7.98
C VAL A 70 0.33 7.78 -9.31
N ARG A 71 0.85 6.92 -10.18
CA ARG A 71 0.23 6.62 -11.44
C ARG A 71 0.00 5.13 -11.53
N ILE A 72 -0.85 4.72 -12.44
CA ILE A 72 -1.17 3.31 -12.57
C ILE A 72 0.07 2.47 -12.87
N GLU A 73 1.04 3.04 -13.57
CA GLU A 73 2.27 2.32 -13.89
C GLU A 73 3.06 1.96 -12.62
N HIS A 74 3.04 2.84 -11.64
CA HIS A 74 3.73 2.58 -10.38
C HIS A 74 3.08 1.40 -9.66
N LEU A 75 1.76 1.33 -9.69
CA LEU A 75 1.04 0.25 -9.06
C LEU A 75 1.25 -1.06 -9.80
N SER A 76 1.30 -1.01 -11.12
CA SER A 76 1.55 -2.20 -11.93
C SER A 76 2.91 -2.78 -11.59
N GLN A 77 3.90 -1.92 -11.38
CA GLN A 77 5.23 -2.38 -11.01
C GLN A 77 5.23 -3.02 -9.63
N TRP A 78 4.49 -2.44 -8.70
CA TRP A 78 4.38 -3.03 -7.37
C TRP A 78 3.74 -4.41 -7.44
N LEU A 79 2.64 -4.55 -8.18
CA LEU A 79 1.96 -5.83 -8.31
C LEU A 79 2.86 -6.86 -8.97
N ALA A 80 3.65 -6.46 -9.96
CA ALA A 80 4.57 -7.37 -10.61
C ALA A 80 5.61 -7.88 -9.62
N SER A 81 6.12 -7.00 -8.76
CA SER A 81 7.12 -7.42 -7.79
C SER A 81 6.51 -8.36 -6.75
N LEU A 82 5.26 -8.15 -6.38
CA LEU A 82 4.60 -9.04 -5.43
C LEU A 82 4.38 -10.42 -6.06
N THR A 83 4.08 -10.45 -7.35
CA THR A 83 3.91 -11.71 -8.05
C THR A 83 5.24 -12.47 -8.10
N GLU A 84 6.33 -11.75 -8.35
CA GLU A 84 7.64 -12.36 -8.37
C GLU A 84 8.02 -12.92 -7.00
N ASP A 85 7.55 -12.27 -5.93
CA ASP A 85 7.84 -12.72 -4.59
C ASP A 85 6.90 -13.83 -4.15
N ALA A 86 6.06 -14.31 -5.06
CA ALA A 86 5.17 -15.45 -4.83
C ALA A 86 4.15 -15.24 -3.72
N TYR A 87 3.65 -14.03 -3.57
CA TYR A 87 2.56 -13.79 -2.64
C TYR A 87 1.32 -14.56 -3.09
N ALA A 88 0.55 -15.07 -2.14
CA ALA A 88 -0.66 -15.79 -2.44
C ALA A 88 -1.68 -14.87 -3.11
N VAL A 89 -2.55 -15.44 -3.93
CA VAL A 89 -3.57 -14.68 -4.63
C VAL A 89 -4.46 -13.91 -3.65
N ALA A 90 -4.80 -14.54 -2.52
CA ALA A 90 -5.63 -13.85 -1.53
C ALA A 90 -4.94 -12.60 -0.98
N SER A 91 -3.62 -12.67 -0.78
CA SER A 91 -2.86 -11.53 -0.30
C SER A 91 -2.82 -10.43 -1.35
N LEU A 92 -2.62 -10.81 -2.61
CA LEU A 92 -2.60 -9.83 -3.70
C LEU A 92 -3.95 -9.13 -3.80
N SER A 93 -5.03 -9.87 -3.67
CA SER A 93 -6.37 -9.29 -3.74
C SER A 93 -6.60 -8.31 -2.60
N ARG A 94 -6.17 -8.66 -1.40
CA ARG A 94 -6.35 -7.78 -0.25
C ARG A 94 -5.54 -6.50 -0.43
N LYS A 95 -4.30 -6.64 -0.90
CA LYS A 95 -3.44 -5.47 -1.11
C LYS A 95 -4.02 -4.54 -2.16
N LEU A 96 -4.56 -5.09 -3.22
CA LEU A 96 -5.18 -4.28 -4.25
C LEU A 96 -6.45 -3.61 -3.72
N SER A 97 -7.23 -4.30 -2.92
CA SER A 97 -8.42 -3.71 -2.32
C SER A 97 -8.06 -2.55 -1.41
N ALA A 98 -6.99 -2.69 -0.63
CA ALA A 98 -6.56 -1.61 0.26
C ALA A 98 -6.19 -0.36 -0.53
N VAL A 99 -5.46 -0.53 -1.63
CA VAL A 99 -5.05 0.61 -2.45
C VAL A 99 -6.25 1.26 -3.12
N ARG A 100 -7.20 0.47 -3.62
CA ARG A 100 -8.39 1.02 -4.23
C ARG A 100 -9.22 1.81 -3.24
N MET A 101 -9.34 1.29 -2.03
CA MET A 101 -10.10 1.99 -1.01
C MET A 101 -9.43 3.27 -0.60
N LEU A 102 -8.09 3.26 -0.49
CA LEU A 102 -7.34 4.46 -0.17
C LEU A 102 -7.54 5.52 -1.25
N ALA A 103 -7.47 5.13 -2.52
CA ALA A 103 -7.64 6.09 -3.61
C ALA A 103 -9.04 6.73 -3.56
N LYS A 104 -10.06 5.92 -3.32
CA LYS A 104 -11.41 6.47 -3.21
C LYS A 104 -11.55 7.42 -2.06
N TYR A 105 -10.96 7.09 -0.93
CA TYR A 105 -10.98 7.96 0.24
C TYR A 105 -10.34 9.30 -0.09
N MET A 106 -9.19 9.26 -0.73
CA MET A 106 -8.46 10.50 -1.02
C MET A 106 -9.18 11.36 -2.06
N VAL A 107 -9.84 10.74 -3.02
CA VAL A 107 -10.65 11.51 -3.96
C VAL A 107 -11.82 12.18 -3.22
N GLY A 108 -12.44 11.43 -2.32
CA GLY A 108 -13.55 11.96 -1.54
C GLY A 108 -13.14 13.10 -0.61
N GLU A 109 -11.89 13.08 -0.15
CA GLU A 109 -11.39 14.14 0.72
C GLU A 109 -10.79 15.31 -0.05
N GLY A 110 -10.80 15.24 -1.37
CA GLY A 110 -10.25 16.30 -2.18
C GLY A 110 -8.74 16.31 -2.29
N VAL A 111 -8.07 15.26 -1.81
CA VAL A 111 -6.62 15.15 -1.89
C VAL A 111 -6.20 14.81 -3.31
N LEU A 112 -6.98 13.97 -3.98
CA LEU A 112 -6.74 13.58 -5.36
C LEU A 112 -7.87 14.08 -6.22
N LYS A 113 -7.54 14.49 -7.45
CA LYS A 113 -8.55 14.85 -8.41
C LYS A 113 -9.11 13.61 -9.08
N GLU A 114 -8.27 12.62 -9.30
CA GLU A 114 -8.67 11.40 -9.98
C GLU A 114 -8.14 10.19 -9.22
N ASP A 115 -8.87 9.10 -9.34
CA ASP A 115 -8.51 7.85 -8.69
C ASP A 115 -7.41 7.18 -9.52
N PHE A 116 -6.21 7.09 -8.99
CA PHE A 116 -5.06 6.55 -9.70
C PHE A 116 -5.16 5.05 -9.94
N THR A 117 -6.17 4.38 -9.39
CA THR A 117 -6.37 2.95 -9.64
C THR A 117 -7.27 2.70 -10.83
N GLN A 118 -7.83 3.75 -11.43
CA GLN A 118 -8.72 3.61 -12.58
C GLN A 118 -7.92 3.78 -13.86
N LEU A 119 -8.26 3.02 -14.87
CA LEU A 119 -7.60 3.13 -16.17
C LEU A 119 -8.24 4.19 -17.05
#